data_69fd56b1aac1fec4a81b0b1ed85e189c
#
_entry.id   69fd56b1aac1fec4a81b0b1ed85e189c
#
_cell.length_a   1.000
_cell.length_b   1.000
_cell.length_c   1.000
_cell.angle_alpha   90.00
_cell.angle_beta   90.00
_cell.angle_gamma   90.00
#
_symmetry.space_group_name_H-M   'P 1'
#
loop_
_entity.id
_entity.type
_entity.pdbx_description
1 polymer ?
#
loop_
_entity_poly.entity_id
_entity_poly.type
_entity_poly.pdbx_seq_one_letter_code
_entity_poly.pdbx_strand_id
1 'polypeptide(L)'
;MTPEILAPVGSREALEAAVRCGADAVYLGQKSFSARADSRNFDPAELKDAVTYAHRFGVRVHQALNIVTFDREFPALEGCIKAACEAGVDALIVQDWGVAAAVKALAPSMPLHASTQMAIHSPAGVKTAEQLGFSRVVLARELSKEEITAIRSSTCLLYTSDAAD
;
A
#
# COMPACT_ATOMS: atom_id res chain seq x y z
N MET A 1 3.79 -7.85 -20.14
CA MET A 1 4.34 -7.41 -18.84
C MET A 1 4.35 -8.62 -17.92
N THR A 2 5.45 -8.89 -17.26
CA THR A 2 5.51 -9.93 -16.22
C THR A 2 4.74 -9.42 -15.01
N PRO A 3 3.86 -10.23 -14.39
CA PRO A 3 3.16 -9.83 -13.17
C PRO A 3 4.15 -9.56 -12.03
N GLU A 4 3.87 -8.56 -11.21
CA GLU A 4 4.61 -8.26 -10.00
C GLU A 4 4.04 -9.08 -8.83
N ILE A 5 4.91 -9.75 -8.08
CA ILE A 5 4.54 -10.48 -6.86
C ILE A 5 4.64 -9.54 -5.68
N LEU A 6 3.48 -9.19 -5.10
CA LEU A 6 3.37 -8.39 -3.88
C LEU A 6 3.04 -9.29 -2.69
N ALA A 7 4.00 -9.48 -1.78
CA ALA A 7 3.87 -10.38 -0.64
C ALA A 7 3.53 -9.64 0.66
N PRO A 8 2.62 -10.19 1.51
CA PRO A 8 2.35 -9.66 2.84
C PRO A 8 3.48 -10.00 3.81
N VAL A 9 3.93 -9.03 4.60
CA VAL A 9 4.91 -9.28 5.67
C VAL A 9 4.48 -8.61 6.97
N GLY A 10 4.38 -9.40 8.03
CA GLY A 10 4.01 -8.94 9.37
C GLY A 10 5.12 -9.10 10.40
N SER A 11 6.28 -9.62 10.00
CA SER A 11 7.46 -9.79 10.86
C SER A 11 8.75 -9.81 10.03
N ARG A 12 9.87 -9.74 10.68
CA ARG A 12 11.19 -9.82 10.04
C ARG A 12 11.40 -11.16 9.34
N GLU A 13 10.98 -12.25 9.95
CA GLU A 13 11.09 -13.60 9.39
C GLU A 13 10.26 -13.74 8.11
N ALA A 14 9.03 -13.17 8.12
CA ALA A 14 8.16 -13.16 6.94
C ALA A 14 8.77 -12.32 5.80
N LEU A 15 9.40 -11.19 6.12
CA LEU A 15 10.12 -10.36 5.15
C LEU A 15 11.26 -11.13 4.49
N GLU A 16 12.10 -11.80 5.28
CA GLU A 16 13.21 -12.59 4.76
C GLU A 16 12.73 -13.76 3.89
N ALA A 17 11.65 -14.41 4.28
CA ALA A 17 11.03 -15.46 3.49
C ALA A 17 10.50 -14.92 2.16
N ALA A 18 9.75 -13.81 2.17
CA ALA A 18 9.21 -13.20 0.95
C ALA A 18 10.32 -12.81 -0.05
N VAL A 19 11.39 -12.17 0.45
CA VAL A 19 12.56 -11.79 -0.36
C VAL A 19 13.22 -13.03 -0.98
N ARG A 20 13.46 -14.08 -0.19
CA ARG A 20 14.07 -15.34 -0.68
C ARG A 20 13.19 -16.08 -1.67
N CYS A 21 11.87 -15.95 -1.57
CA CYS A 21 10.91 -16.55 -2.51
C CYS A 21 10.72 -15.72 -3.78
N GLY A 22 11.40 -14.59 -3.94
CA GLY A 22 11.40 -13.80 -5.17
C GLY A 22 10.24 -12.81 -5.27
N ALA A 23 9.76 -12.28 -4.15
CA ALA A 23 8.82 -11.17 -4.17
C ALA A 23 9.45 -9.93 -4.83
N ASP A 24 8.69 -9.25 -5.71
CA ASP A 24 9.10 -7.98 -6.33
C ASP A 24 8.81 -6.79 -5.41
N ALA A 25 7.80 -6.93 -4.57
CA ALA A 25 7.44 -5.96 -3.54
C ALA A 25 6.86 -6.67 -2.32
N VAL A 26 6.96 -6.02 -1.17
CA VAL A 26 6.30 -6.46 0.06
C VAL A 26 5.40 -5.35 0.58
N TYR A 27 4.33 -5.72 1.30
CA TYR A 27 3.58 -4.75 2.05
C TYR A 27 3.51 -5.12 3.53
N LEU A 28 3.65 -4.10 4.36
CA LEU A 28 3.72 -4.21 5.82
C LEU A 28 2.92 -3.10 6.50
N GLY A 29 2.61 -3.28 7.77
CA GLY A 29 1.99 -2.27 8.60
C GLY A 29 2.91 -1.81 9.74
N GLN A 30 2.73 -0.59 10.20
CA GLN A 30 3.20 -0.18 11.52
C GLN A 30 2.21 -0.65 12.60
N LYS A 31 2.63 -0.61 13.87
CA LYS A 31 1.79 -0.94 15.03
C LYS A 31 0.55 -0.05 15.13
N SER A 32 0.56 1.12 14.46
CA SER A 32 -0.56 2.05 14.34
C SER A 32 -1.01 2.18 12.89
N PHE A 33 -2.30 2.50 12.68
CA PHE A 33 -2.90 2.80 11.37
C PHE A 33 -2.89 1.68 10.32
N SER A 34 -2.70 0.41 10.73
CA SER A 34 -2.78 -0.74 9.84
C SER A 34 -3.95 -1.65 10.21
N ALA A 35 -4.71 -2.10 9.22
CA ALA A 35 -5.82 -3.04 9.39
C ALA A 35 -5.38 -4.42 9.91
N ARG A 36 -4.10 -4.73 9.88
CA ARG A 36 -3.51 -5.97 10.43
C ARG A 36 -2.99 -5.76 11.85
N ALA A 37 -3.83 -5.25 12.75
CA ALA A 37 -3.47 -4.99 14.15
C ALA A 37 -2.94 -6.25 14.89
N ASP A 38 -3.41 -7.43 14.53
CA ASP A 38 -3.01 -8.72 15.13
C ASP A 38 -1.64 -9.23 14.63
N SER A 39 -1.06 -8.64 13.60
CA SER A 39 0.30 -8.96 13.19
C SER A 39 1.30 -8.21 14.07
N ARG A 40 2.51 -8.77 14.23
CA ARG A 40 3.56 -8.18 15.08
C ARG A 40 3.95 -6.77 14.66
N ASN A 41 3.67 -6.38 13.42
CA ASN A 41 3.91 -5.07 12.82
C ASN A 41 5.25 -4.42 13.23
N PHE A 42 5.69 -3.43 12.50
CA PHE A 42 7.00 -2.80 12.65
C PHE A 42 6.88 -1.49 13.44
N ASP A 43 7.78 -1.26 14.38
CA ASP A 43 7.98 0.09 14.90
C ASP A 43 8.84 0.93 13.92
N PRO A 44 9.03 2.24 14.13
CA PRO A 44 9.77 3.09 13.20
C PRO A 44 11.21 2.66 12.94
N ALA A 45 11.91 2.11 13.94
CA ALA A 45 13.29 1.64 13.79
C ALA A 45 13.31 0.31 13.02
N GLU A 46 12.44 -0.62 13.36
CA GLU A 46 12.23 -1.89 12.67
C GLU A 46 11.82 -1.66 11.21
N LEU A 47 10.99 -0.64 10.94
CA LEU A 47 10.58 -0.26 9.58
C LEU A 47 11.79 0.14 8.73
N LYS A 48 12.65 1.01 9.24
CA LYS A 48 13.87 1.46 8.54
C LYS A 48 14.80 0.28 8.21
N ASP A 49 14.98 -0.63 9.15
CA ASP A 49 15.79 -1.84 8.96
C ASP A 49 15.15 -2.77 7.93
N ALA A 50 13.82 -2.92 7.95
CA ALA A 50 13.08 -3.73 6.98
C ALA A 50 13.21 -3.18 5.56
N VAL A 51 13.04 -1.86 5.39
CA VAL A 51 13.20 -1.18 4.09
C VAL A 51 14.64 -1.34 3.60
N THR A 52 15.62 -1.07 4.46
CA THR A 52 17.04 -1.21 4.11
C THR A 52 17.37 -2.64 3.66
N TYR A 53 16.82 -3.63 4.34
CA TYR A 53 17.02 -5.04 3.98
C TYR A 53 16.39 -5.35 2.63
N ALA A 54 15.10 -5.02 2.42
CA ALA A 54 14.38 -5.29 1.19
C ALA A 54 15.07 -4.65 -0.03
N HIS A 55 15.46 -3.38 0.09
CA HIS A 55 16.12 -2.64 -0.98
C HIS A 55 17.47 -3.23 -1.40
N ARG A 56 18.22 -3.89 -0.51
CA ARG A 56 19.47 -4.60 -0.87
C ARG A 56 19.21 -5.73 -1.89
N PHE A 57 18.01 -6.26 -1.94
CA PHE A 57 17.60 -7.32 -2.86
C PHE A 57 16.73 -6.79 -4.02
N GLY A 58 16.59 -5.46 -4.14
CA GLY A 58 15.75 -4.82 -5.16
C GLY A 58 14.24 -4.97 -4.92
N VAL A 59 13.82 -5.37 -3.71
CA VAL A 59 12.41 -5.56 -3.34
C VAL A 59 11.85 -4.26 -2.78
N ARG A 60 10.74 -3.79 -3.34
CA ARG A 60 10.05 -2.57 -2.90
C ARG A 60 9.24 -2.81 -1.63
N VAL A 61 9.10 -1.76 -0.82
CA VAL A 61 8.34 -1.81 0.44
C VAL A 61 7.18 -0.83 0.38
N HIS A 62 5.96 -1.35 0.51
CA HIS A 62 4.75 -0.55 0.61
C HIS A 62 4.23 -0.59 2.04
N GLN A 63 3.98 0.58 2.64
CA GLN A 63 3.44 0.65 4.00
C GLN A 63 1.93 0.83 3.97
N ALA A 64 1.21 0.01 4.73
CA ALA A 64 -0.23 0.14 4.91
C ALA A 64 -0.57 1.17 5.99
N LEU A 65 -1.35 2.19 5.60
CA LEU A 65 -2.06 3.14 6.44
C LEU A 65 -3.55 3.04 6.10
N ASN A 66 -4.12 1.85 6.27
CA ASN A 66 -5.38 1.46 5.65
C ASN A 66 -6.48 1.15 6.67
N ILE A 67 -6.61 2.01 7.66
CA ILE A 67 -7.77 2.06 8.57
C ILE A 67 -8.46 3.42 8.47
N VAL A 68 -9.69 3.48 8.96
CA VAL A 68 -10.41 4.75 9.16
C VAL A 68 -9.70 5.54 10.23
N THR A 69 -9.44 6.82 9.98
CA THR A 69 -8.69 7.71 10.87
C THR A 69 -9.59 8.84 11.36
N PHE A 70 -9.71 9.01 12.67
CA PHE A 70 -10.46 10.11 13.26
C PHE A 70 -9.61 11.38 13.35
N ASP A 71 -10.25 12.55 13.37
CA ASP A 71 -9.58 13.85 13.41
C ASP A 71 -8.54 13.96 14.54
N ARG A 72 -8.84 13.40 15.72
CA ARG A 72 -7.93 13.39 16.87
C ARG A 72 -6.64 12.59 16.66
N GLU A 73 -6.62 11.73 15.64
CA GLU A 73 -5.49 10.82 15.34
C GLU A 73 -4.53 11.40 14.29
N PHE A 74 -4.94 12.48 13.60
CA PHE A 74 -4.11 13.09 12.55
C PHE A 74 -2.71 13.52 13.02
N PRO A 75 -2.50 14.08 14.23
CA PRO A 75 -1.14 14.38 14.69
C PRO A 75 -0.24 13.15 14.80
N ALA A 76 -0.78 12.01 15.21
CA ALA A 76 -0.05 10.74 15.23
C ALA A 76 0.16 10.17 13.82
N LEU A 77 -0.82 10.32 12.94
CA LEU A 77 -0.72 9.94 11.53
C LEU A 77 0.40 10.70 10.80
N GLU A 78 0.53 12.01 11.04
CA GLU A 78 1.64 12.80 10.49
C GLU A 78 3.01 12.24 10.89
N GLY A 79 3.15 11.82 12.14
CA GLY A 79 4.36 11.13 12.62
C GLY A 79 4.63 9.82 11.85
N CYS A 80 3.59 9.03 11.56
CA CYS A 80 3.71 7.80 10.79
C CYS A 80 4.11 8.07 9.33
N ILE A 81 3.53 9.10 8.69
CA ILE A 81 3.88 9.49 7.32
C ILE A 81 5.35 9.94 7.26
N LYS A 82 5.79 10.72 8.24
CA LYS A 82 7.17 11.19 8.34
C LYS A 82 8.16 10.03 8.51
N ALA A 83 7.85 9.11 9.41
CA ALA A 83 8.66 7.92 9.63
C ALA A 83 8.75 7.03 8.35
N ALA A 84 7.67 6.92 7.58
CA ALA A 84 7.66 6.22 6.30
C ALA A 84 8.62 6.88 5.29
N CYS A 85 8.56 8.21 5.19
CA CYS A 85 9.47 8.96 4.31
C CYS A 85 10.93 8.81 4.73
N GLU A 86 11.22 8.93 6.03
CA GLU A 86 12.57 8.79 6.59
C GLU A 86 13.12 7.37 6.46
N ALA A 87 12.26 6.37 6.50
CA ALA A 87 12.64 4.98 6.26
C ALA A 87 12.88 4.67 4.77
N GLY A 88 12.38 5.50 3.85
CA GLY A 88 12.50 5.29 2.42
C GLY A 88 11.47 4.30 1.85
N VAL A 89 10.26 4.27 2.41
CA VAL A 89 9.15 3.45 1.90
C VAL A 89 8.80 3.87 0.47
N ASP A 90 8.53 2.91 -0.40
CA ASP A 90 8.30 3.15 -1.84
C ASP A 90 6.87 3.59 -2.16
N ALA A 91 5.89 3.27 -1.31
CA ALA A 91 4.50 3.70 -1.45
C ALA A 91 3.72 3.56 -0.15
N LEU A 92 2.63 4.34 -0.02
CA LEU A 92 1.65 4.19 1.06
C LEU A 92 0.34 3.63 0.52
N ILE A 93 -0.17 2.58 1.16
CA ILE A 93 -1.48 1.97 0.85
C ILE A 93 -2.49 2.58 1.80
N VAL A 94 -3.45 3.32 1.29
CA VAL A 94 -4.44 4.07 2.09
C VAL A 94 -5.86 3.69 1.72
N GLN A 95 -6.80 3.82 2.69
CA GLN A 95 -8.24 3.66 2.43
C GLN A 95 -9.04 4.94 2.66
N ASP A 96 -8.54 5.82 3.51
CA ASP A 96 -9.23 7.03 3.94
C ASP A 96 -8.84 8.22 3.04
N TRP A 97 -9.84 8.98 2.58
CA TRP A 97 -9.62 10.15 1.71
C TRP A 97 -8.89 11.28 2.43
N GLY A 98 -9.17 11.47 3.73
CA GLY A 98 -8.48 12.45 4.56
C GLY A 98 -7.01 12.09 4.74
N VAL A 99 -6.72 10.80 4.95
CA VAL A 99 -5.34 10.27 4.99
C VAL A 99 -4.64 10.50 3.65
N ALA A 100 -5.31 10.23 2.53
CA ALA A 100 -4.74 10.47 1.20
C ALA A 100 -4.40 11.96 0.99
N ALA A 101 -5.30 12.87 1.39
CA ALA A 101 -5.09 14.30 1.32
C ALA A 101 -3.91 14.75 2.21
N ALA A 102 -3.82 14.23 3.44
CA ALA A 102 -2.72 14.50 4.36
C ALA A 102 -1.36 14.04 3.79
N VAL A 103 -1.30 12.84 3.21
CA VAL A 103 -0.08 12.36 2.55
C VAL A 103 0.31 13.27 1.40
N LYS A 104 -0.62 13.68 0.55
CA LYS A 104 -0.34 14.60 -0.57
C LYS A 104 0.16 15.97 -0.11
N ALA A 105 -0.32 16.46 1.03
CA ALA A 105 0.13 17.72 1.61
C ALA A 105 1.53 17.62 2.24
N LEU A 106 1.81 16.54 2.96
CA LEU A 106 3.05 16.37 3.74
C LEU A 106 4.20 15.76 2.91
N ALA A 107 3.87 14.87 1.98
CA ALA A 107 4.82 14.13 1.17
C ALA A 107 4.29 14.03 -0.29
N PRO A 108 4.26 15.12 -1.05
CA PRO A 108 3.64 15.17 -2.39
C PRO A 108 4.27 14.21 -3.41
N SER A 109 5.52 13.82 -3.21
CA SER A 109 6.21 12.84 -4.07
C SER A 109 5.98 11.39 -3.68
N MET A 110 5.36 11.12 -2.51
CA MET A 110 5.09 9.76 -2.04
C MET A 110 4.00 9.10 -2.90
N PRO A 111 4.29 7.97 -3.55
CA PRO A 111 3.28 7.22 -4.29
C PRO A 111 2.14 6.75 -3.39
N LEU A 112 0.89 6.94 -3.83
CA LEU A 112 -0.31 6.45 -3.14
C LEU A 112 -0.90 5.26 -3.87
N HIS A 113 -1.18 4.21 -3.12
CA HIS A 113 -1.93 3.04 -3.57
C HIS A 113 -3.28 3.01 -2.86
N ALA A 114 -4.36 2.89 -3.62
CA ALA A 114 -5.70 2.70 -3.07
C ALA A 114 -5.84 1.28 -2.51
N SER A 115 -6.19 1.16 -1.24
CA SER A 115 -6.44 -0.13 -0.59
C SER A 115 -7.68 -0.81 -1.15
N THR A 116 -7.76 -2.14 -1.07
CA THR A 116 -8.99 -2.92 -1.31
C THR A 116 -10.18 -2.38 -0.51
N GLN A 117 -9.92 -1.86 0.69
CA GLN A 117 -10.94 -1.27 1.57
C GLN A 117 -11.58 0.02 1.03
N MET A 118 -11.04 0.63 -0.03
CA MET A 118 -11.71 1.70 -0.78
C MET A 118 -12.82 1.19 -1.70
N ALA A 119 -12.97 -0.14 -1.82
CA ALA A 119 -14.00 -0.82 -2.61
C ALA A 119 -14.07 -0.35 -4.08
N ILE A 120 -12.93 -0.05 -4.69
CA ILE A 120 -12.87 0.38 -6.09
C ILE A 120 -13.09 -0.84 -6.99
N HIS A 121 -14.18 -0.80 -7.76
CA HIS A 121 -14.66 -1.95 -8.55
C HIS A 121 -15.12 -1.58 -9.96
N SER A 122 -14.90 -0.36 -10.42
CA SER A 122 -15.38 0.08 -11.73
C SER A 122 -14.36 0.96 -12.46
N PRO A 123 -14.42 1.04 -13.81
CA PRO A 123 -13.58 1.96 -14.58
C PRO A 123 -13.71 3.42 -14.12
N ALA A 124 -14.94 3.85 -13.75
CA ALA A 124 -15.16 5.20 -13.23
C ALA A 124 -14.44 5.43 -11.90
N GLY A 125 -14.53 4.46 -10.97
CA GLY A 125 -13.83 4.53 -9.68
C GLY A 125 -12.31 4.59 -9.85
N VAL A 126 -11.76 3.79 -10.75
CA VAL A 126 -10.31 3.80 -11.04
C VAL A 126 -9.88 5.13 -11.65
N LYS A 127 -10.64 5.70 -12.59
CA LYS A 127 -10.36 7.03 -13.15
C LYS A 127 -10.41 8.13 -12.09
N THR A 128 -11.34 8.04 -11.16
CA THR A 128 -11.40 8.99 -10.03
C THR A 128 -10.16 8.88 -9.15
N ALA A 129 -9.72 7.67 -8.83
CA ALA A 129 -8.49 7.46 -8.07
C ALA A 129 -7.26 8.03 -8.82
N GLU A 130 -7.18 7.82 -10.14
CA GLU A 130 -6.13 8.39 -10.99
C GLU A 130 -6.11 9.92 -10.94
N GLN A 131 -7.27 10.57 -11.08
CA GLN A 131 -7.42 12.03 -10.99
C GLN A 131 -7.01 12.58 -9.62
N LEU A 132 -7.22 11.81 -8.55
CA LEU A 132 -6.81 12.13 -7.20
C LEU A 132 -5.34 11.81 -6.90
N GLY A 133 -4.60 11.34 -7.92
CA GLY A 133 -3.16 11.14 -7.85
C GLY A 133 -2.73 9.84 -7.20
N PHE A 134 -3.61 8.82 -7.19
CA PHE A 134 -3.16 7.46 -6.87
C PHE A 134 -2.36 6.89 -8.04
N SER A 135 -1.32 6.13 -7.74
CA SER A 135 -0.45 5.47 -8.71
C SER A 135 -0.77 3.99 -8.90
N ARG A 136 -1.56 3.41 -7.98
CA ARG A 136 -2.02 2.02 -8.03
C ARG A 136 -3.38 1.90 -7.32
N VAL A 137 -4.18 0.96 -7.78
CA VAL A 137 -5.44 0.57 -7.14
C VAL A 137 -5.41 -0.92 -6.83
N VAL A 138 -5.67 -1.29 -5.57
CA VAL A 138 -6.00 -2.68 -5.22
C VAL A 138 -7.50 -2.83 -5.39
N LEU A 139 -7.90 -3.58 -6.40
CA LEU A 139 -9.30 -3.74 -6.78
C LEU A 139 -10.09 -4.51 -5.71
N ALA A 140 -11.39 -4.26 -5.66
CA ALA A 140 -12.31 -5.05 -4.86
C ALA A 140 -12.28 -6.53 -5.27
N ARG A 141 -12.54 -7.43 -4.33
CA ARG A 141 -12.44 -8.89 -4.55
C ARG A 141 -13.60 -9.47 -5.34
N GLU A 142 -14.71 -8.75 -5.40
CA GLU A 142 -15.96 -9.17 -6.02
C GLU A 142 -15.96 -9.09 -7.55
N LEU A 143 -14.85 -8.65 -8.14
CA LEU A 143 -14.74 -8.45 -9.59
C LEU A 143 -14.54 -9.76 -10.36
N SER A 144 -15.33 -9.91 -11.42
CA SER A 144 -15.11 -10.94 -12.44
C SER A 144 -13.91 -10.62 -13.33
N LYS A 145 -13.42 -11.63 -14.04
CA LYS A 145 -12.33 -11.47 -15.02
C LYS A 145 -12.69 -10.46 -16.12
N GLU A 146 -13.94 -10.43 -16.55
CA GLU A 146 -14.47 -9.52 -17.57
C GLU A 146 -14.43 -8.07 -17.09
N GLU A 147 -14.82 -7.83 -15.83
CA GLU A 147 -14.79 -6.51 -15.20
C GLU A 147 -13.35 -6.00 -15.01
N ILE A 148 -12.44 -6.87 -14.56
CA ILE A 148 -11.01 -6.54 -14.47
C ILE A 148 -10.45 -6.17 -15.84
N THR A 149 -10.85 -6.91 -16.90
CA THR A 149 -10.42 -6.62 -18.27
C THR A 149 -10.94 -5.28 -18.75
N ALA A 150 -12.20 -4.94 -18.43
CA ALA A 150 -12.79 -3.64 -18.75
C ALA A 150 -12.06 -2.48 -18.04
N ILE A 151 -11.72 -2.65 -16.77
CA ILE A 151 -10.92 -1.68 -16.00
C ILE A 151 -9.56 -1.50 -16.68
N ARG A 152 -8.86 -2.58 -16.98
CA ARG A 152 -7.55 -2.55 -17.64
C ARG A 152 -7.56 -1.78 -18.95
N SER A 153 -8.62 -1.92 -19.73
CA SER A 153 -8.77 -1.23 -21.02
C SER A 153 -9.05 0.27 -20.88
N SER A 154 -9.45 0.73 -19.69
CA SER A 154 -9.90 2.10 -19.45
C SER A 154 -8.86 3.01 -18.77
N THR A 155 -7.75 2.46 -18.27
CA THR A 155 -6.75 3.21 -17.50
C THR A 155 -5.35 2.68 -17.72
N CYS A 156 -4.35 3.55 -17.50
CA CYS A 156 -2.93 3.17 -17.42
C CYS A 156 -2.45 2.95 -16.00
N LEU A 157 -3.31 3.14 -14.98
CA LEU A 157 -2.95 2.85 -13.59
C LEU A 157 -2.55 1.38 -13.41
N LEU A 158 -1.56 1.17 -12.54
CA LEU A 158 -1.29 -0.18 -12.05
C LEU A 158 -2.45 -0.62 -11.17
N TYR A 159 -2.89 -1.86 -11.36
CA TYR A 159 -3.87 -2.46 -10.48
C TYR A 159 -3.33 -3.77 -9.91
N THR A 160 -3.76 -4.08 -8.71
CA THR A 160 -3.51 -5.35 -8.04
C THR A 160 -4.86 -6.00 -7.79
N SER A 161 -4.99 -7.27 -8.14
CA SER A 161 -6.12 -8.10 -7.73
C SER A 161 -5.62 -9.06 -6.68
N ASP A 162 -6.35 -9.19 -5.58
CA ASP A 162 -6.12 -10.22 -4.57
C ASP A 162 -6.85 -11.48 -5.06
N ALA A 163 -6.18 -12.20 -5.93
CA ALA A 163 -6.73 -13.37 -6.62
C ALA A 163 -6.57 -14.64 -5.78
N ALA A 164 -6.79 -14.55 -4.48
CA ALA A 164 -6.55 -15.65 -3.55
C ALA A 164 -7.79 -16.54 -3.27
N ASP A 165 -8.79 -16.56 -4.14
CA ASP A 165 -9.89 -17.55 -4.04
C ASP A 165 -10.22 -18.17 -5.40
#